data_58afd702865d066a0fd021efb98794ca
#
_entry.id   58afd702865d066a0fd021efb98794ca
#
_cell.length_a   1.000
_cell.length_b   1.000
_cell.length_c   1.000
_cell.angle_alpha   90.00
_cell.angle_beta   90.00
_cell.angle_gamma   90.00
#
_symmetry.space_group_name_H-M   'P 1'
#
loop_
_entity.id
_entity.type
_entity.pdbx_description
1 polymer ?
#
loop_
_entity_poly.entity_id
_entity_poly.type
_entity_poly.pdbx_seq_one_letter_code
_entity_poly.pdbx_strand_id
1 'polypeptide(L)'
;MNQIWPVLLVAALGVTGTLGAAISTQFLTTRREDRRWNLEREREQERWERERQDRAAQWQREDELRHRESREETYKQFMQTIWNWGRRAADIRQMIEDRMGHLFIIDTQEIYDASVKAVGIMAELELSASAPVRDSARECCDLMSRFVSEVDAVLPISEGADGLDVPVRLHDSYKVVARKTVELMRADRGLMSLDATNPHMLPNVSQRLVPRTISDSCRPAMSIT
;
A
#
# COMPACT_ATOMS: atom_id res chain seq x y z
N MET A 1 24.05 79.31 -68.41
CA MET A 1 24.17 77.88 -68.07
C MET A 1 24.07 77.58 -66.54
N ASN A 2 23.38 78.36 -65.72
CA ASN A 2 23.49 78.22 -64.23
C ASN A 2 22.15 77.79 -63.51
N GLN A 3 21.09 77.35 -64.22
CA GLN A 3 19.82 76.99 -63.58
C GLN A 3 19.65 75.52 -63.28
N ILE A 4 20.57 74.64 -63.67
CA ILE A 4 20.43 73.18 -63.47
C ILE A 4 20.88 72.81 -62.06
N TRP A 5 21.82 73.48 -61.43
CA TRP A 5 22.33 73.18 -60.09
C TRP A 5 21.31 73.25 -58.97
N PRO A 6 20.45 74.30 -58.87
CA PRO A 6 19.48 74.31 -57.80
C PRO A 6 18.41 73.19 -57.90
N VAL A 7 18.06 72.78 -59.14
CA VAL A 7 17.09 71.70 -59.36
C VAL A 7 17.67 70.33 -58.93
N LEU A 8 18.97 70.12 -59.24
CA LEU A 8 19.63 68.86 -58.78
C LEU A 8 19.82 68.84 -57.28
N LEU A 9 20.06 69.95 -56.61
CA LEU A 9 20.16 70.05 -55.18
C LEU A 9 18.85 69.75 -54.50
N VAL A 10 17.73 70.27 -54.97
CA VAL A 10 16.38 70.01 -54.45
C VAL A 10 15.97 68.53 -54.67
N ALA A 11 16.29 67.98 -55.85
CA ALA A 11 16.04 66.53 -56.10
C ALA A 11 16.90 65.65 -55.20
N ALA A 12 18.17 65.94 -54.99
CA ALA A 12 19.00 65.17 -54.09
C ALA A 12 18.55 65.24 -52.63
N LEU A 13 18.14 66.42 -52.15
CA LEU A 13 17.56 66.63 -50.84
C LEU A 13 16.23 65.86 -50.66
N GLY A 14 15.39 65.86 -51.71
CA GLY A 14 14.13 65.07 -51.69
C GLY A 14 14.37 63.58 -51.59
N VAL A 15 15.30 63.05 -52.37
CA VAL A 15 15.60 61.58 -52.32
C VAL A 15 16.31 61.19 -51.00
N THR A 16 17.23 62.00 -50.50
CA THR A 16 17.85 61.68 -49.19
C THR A 16 16.89 61.80 -48.02
N GLY A 17 15.95 62.78 -48.08
CA GLY A 17 14.92 62.90 -47.07
C GLY A 17 13.95 61.75 -47.04
N THR A 18 13.49 61.28 -48.22
CA THR A 18 12.56 60.09 -48.30
C THR A 18 13.26 58.79 -47.91
N LEU A 19 14.50 58.57 -48.33
CA LEU A 19 15.30 57.40 -47.90
C LEU A 19 15.58 57.42 -46.42
N GLY A 20 15.95 58.55 -45.85
CA GLY A 20 16.19 58.67 -44.40
C GLY A 20 14.92 58.40 -43.57
N ALA A 21 13.76 58.91 -44.01
CA ALA A 21 12.48 58.65 -43.37
C ALA A 21 12.07 57.18 -43.46
N ALA A 22 12.26 56.52 -44.60
CA ALA A 22 11.97 55.11 -44.79
C ALA A 22 12.83 54.19 -43.89
N ILE A 23 14.14 54.43 -43.82
CA ILE A 23 15.07 53.68 -42.97
C ILE A 23 14.76 53.90 -41.50
N SER A 24 14.46 55.13 -41.08
CA SER A 24 14.09 55.41 -39.68
C SER A 24 12.80 54.74 -39.28
N THR A 25 11.79 54.72 -40.16
CA THR A 25 10.51 54.06 -39.91
C THR A 25 10.69 52.54 -39.83
N GLN A 26 11.48 51.99 -40.73
CA GLN A 26 11.77 50.56 -40.72
C GLN A 26 12.54 50.14 -39.47
N PHE A 27 13.52 50.91 -39.05
CA PHE A 27 14.28 50.65 -37.81
C PHE A 27 13.40 50.71 -36.55
N LEU A 28 12.47 51.67 -36.48
CA LEU A 28 11.54 51.79 -35.37
C LEU A 28 10.49 50.67 -35.34
N THR A 29 9.99 50.20 -36.50
CA THR A 29 9.08 49.04 -36.58
C THR A 29 9.78 47.78 -36.19
N THR A 30 10.97 47.46 -36.69
CA THR A 30 11.76 46.30 -36.32
C THR A 30 12.04 46.27 -34.81
N ARG A 31 12.44 47.41 -34.22
CA ARG A 31 12.65 47.47 -32.75
C ARG A 31 11.36 47.20 -31.95
N ARG A 32 10.20 47.60 -32.45
CA ARG A 32 8.92 47.35 -31.78
C ARG A 32 8.54 45.88 -31.91
N GLU A 33 8.78 45.29 -33.05
CA GLU A 33 8.55 43.86 -33.31
C GLU A 33 9.47 43.00 -32.47
N ASP A 34 10.76 43.30 -32.40
CA ASP A 34 11.72 42.57 -31.55
C ASP A 34 11.29 42.58 -30.06
N ARG A 35 10.82 43.72 -29.57
CA ARG A 35 10.32 43.82 -28.19
C ARG A 35 9.07 42.95 -27.97
N ARG A 36 8.16 42.92 -28.96
CA ARG A 36 6.96 42.03 -28.88
C ARG A 36 7.33 40.57 -28.88
N TRP A 37 8.24 40.17 -29.78
CA TRP A 37 8.77 38.81 -29.85
C TRP A 37 9.47 38.37 -28.56
N ASN A 38 10.23 39.24 -27.95
CA ASN A 38 10.90 38.94 -26.69
C ASN A 38 9.87 38.77 -25.54
N LEU A 39 8.90 39.66 -25.45
CA LEU A 39 7.83 39.54 -24.47
C LEU A 39 6.95 38.29 -24.68
N GLU A 40 6.69 37.89 -25.91
CA GLU A 40 5.99 36.66 -26.24
C GLU A 40 6.81 35.43 -25.83
N ARG A 41 8.09 35.40 -26.14
CA ARG A 41 9.00 34.31 -25.70
C ARG A 41 9.08 34.21 -24.18
N GLU A 42 9.19 35.30 -23.47
CA GLU A 42 9.21 35.31 -22.00
C GLU A 42 7.89 34.73 -21.46
N ARG A 43 6.72 35.11 -22.01
CA ARG A 43 5.42 34.59 -21.61
C ARG A 43 5.26 33.11 -21.94
N GLU A 44 5.78 32.65 -23.09
CA GLU A 44 5.79 31.23 -23.45
C GLU A 44 6.69 30.45 -22.52
N GLN A 45 7.88 30.95 -22.19
CA GLN A 45 8.79 30.31 -21.23
C GLN A 45 8.16 30.18 -19.85
N GLU A 46 7.53 31.26 -19.34
CA GLU A 46 6.81 31.21 -18.07
C GLU A 46 5.64 30.20 -18.08
N ARG A 47 4.92 30.07 -19.21
CA ARG A 47 3.86 29.06 -19.35
C ARG A 47 4.43 27.65 -19.31
N TRP A 48 5.52 27.39 -20.05
CA TRP A 48 6.20 26.10 -20.06
C TRP A 48 6.78 25.71 -18.70
N GLU A 49 7.29 26.69 -17.95
CA GLU A 49 7.79 26.45 -16.60
C GLU A 49 6.65 26.09 -15.63
N ARG A 50 5.54 26.84 -15.68
CA ARG A 50 4.35 26.52 -14.87
C ARG A 50 3.79 25.15 -15.21
N GLU A 51 3.64 24.83 -16.49
CA GLU A 51 3.15 23.52 -16.92
C GLU A 51 4.09 22.38 -16.51
N ARG A 52 5.41 22.60 -16.48
CA ARG A 52 6.35 21.60 -15.96
C ARG A 52 6.20 21.41 -14.46
N GLN A 53 6.06 22.48 -13.72
CA GLN A 53 5.85 22.43 -12.27
C GLN A 53 4.54 21.75 -11.92
N ASP A 54 3.47 22.08 -12.61
CA ASP A 54 2.15 21.47 -12.42
C ASP A 54 2.18 19.97 -12.72
N ARG A 55 2.81 19.58 -13.83
CA ARG A 55 3.00 18.16 -14.18
C ARG A 55 3.86 17.44 -13.14
N ALA A 56 4.96 18.03 -12.69
CA ALA A 56 5.79 17.44 -11.65
C ALA A 56 5.01 17.25 -10.33
N ALA A 57 4.24 18.25 -9.91
CA ALA A 57 3.39 18.16 -8.74
C ALA A 57 2.27 17.12 -8.88
N GLN A 58 1.71 16.98 -10.09
CA GLN A 58 0.71 15.96 -10.37
C GLN A 58 1.32 14.55 -10.30
N TRP A 59 2.49 14.33 -10.89
CA TRP A 59 3.20 13.06 -10.84
C TRP A 59 3.55 12.65 -9.41
N GLN A 60 4.01 13.59 -8.59
CA GLN A 60 4.29 13.32 -7.19
C GLN A 60 3.02 12.86 -6.44
N ARG A 61 1.89 13.55 -6.65
CA ARG A 61 0.61 13.15 -6.02
C ARG A 61 0.15 11.76 -6.48
N GLU A 62 0.27 11.46 -7.77
CA GLU A 62 -0.10 10.15 -8.31
C GLU A 62 0.80 9.03 -7.76
N ASP A 63 2.09 9.31 -7.61
CA ASP A 63 3.05 8.35 -7.06
C ASP A 63 2.79 8.10 -5.57
N GLU A 64 2.54 9.16 -4.80
CA GLU A 64 2.13 9.05 -3.40
C GLU A 64 0.83 8.24 -3.22
N LEU A 65 -0.16 8.45 -4.10
CA LEU A 65 -1.40 7.68 -4.07
C LEU A 65 -1.17 6.21 -4.38
N ARG A 66 -0.39 5.88 -5.41
CA ARG A 66 -0.05 4.49 -5.75
C ARG A 66 0.69 3.78 -4.62
N HIS A 67 1.66 4.46 -4.01
CA HIS A 67 2.38 3.91 -2.85
C HIS A 67 1.46 3.67 -1.67
N ARG A 68 0.50 4.57 -1.44
CA ARG A 68 -0.50 4.41 -0.39
C ARG A 68 -1.43 3.23 -0.65
N GLU A 69 -1.96 3.11 -1.86
CA GLU A 69 -2.84 2.00 -2.26
C GLU A 69 -2.13 0.65 -2.18
N SER A 70 -0.90 0.55 -2.69
CA SER A 70 -0.09 -0.66 -2.59
C SER A 70 0.15 -1.07 -1.14
N ARG A 71 0.50 -0.12 -0.26
CA ARG A 71 0.70 -0.36 1.17
C ARG A 71 -0.58 -0.83 1.86
N GLU A 72 -1.72 -0.22 1.53
CA GLU A 72 -3.02 -0.62 2.08
C GLU A 72 -3.38 -2.06 1.71
N GLU A 73 -3.13 -2.46 0.49
CA GLU A 73 -3.39 -3.84 0.05
C GLU A 73 -2.46 -4.83 0.75
N THR A 74 -1.16 -4.51 0.87
CA THR A 74 -0.20 -5.34 1.62
C THR A 74 -0.61 -5.50 3.10
N TYR A 75 -1.04 -4.42 3.75
CA TYR A 75 -1.54 -4.47 5.13
C TYR A 75 -2.78 -5.36 5.27
N LYS A 76 -3.71 -5.23 4.34
CA LYS A 76 -4.94 -6.04 4.32
C LYS A 76 -4.62 -7.52 4.15
N GLN A 77 -3.73 -7.86 3.22
CA GLN A 77 -3.30 -9.24 2.98
C GLN A 77 -2.59 -9.83 4.20
N PHE A 78 -1.70 -9.06 4.84
CA PHE A 78 -1.03 -9.49 6.05
C PHE A 78 -2.03 -9.71 7.20
N MET A 79 -2.90 -8.74 7.48
CA MET A 79 -3.93 -8.88 8.51
C MET A 79 -4.83 -10.10 8.28
N GLN A 80 -5.22 -10.36 7.05
CA GLN A 80 -6.03 -11.52 6.70
C GLN A 80 -5.27 -12.84 6.93
N THR A 81 -3.97 -12.85 6.59
CA THR A 81 -3.12 -14.04 6.77
C THR A 81 -2.91 -14.34 8.25
N ILE A 82 -2.55 -13.36 9.07
CA ILE A 82 -2.39 -13.56 10.52
C ILE A 82 -3.71 -13.93 11.20
N TRP A 83 -4.84 -13.38 10.76
CA TRP A 83 -6.15 -13.76 11.28
C TRP A 83 -6.49 -15.21 11.00
N ASN A 84 -6.32 -15.65 9.75
CA ASN A 84 -6.61 -17.03 9.36
C ASN A 84 -5.70 -18.02 10.10
N TRP A 85 -4.41 -17.69 10.20
CA TRP A 85 -3.45 -18.46 10.98
C TRP A 85 -3.85 -18.54 12.46
N GLY A 86 -4.16 -17.40 13.09
CA GLY A 86 -4.53 -17.34 14.50
C GLY A 86 -5.78 -18.16 14.83
N ARG A 87 -6.74 -18.22 13.93
CA ARG A 87 -7.93 -19.06 14.08
C ARG A 87 -7.56 -20.55 14.07
N ARG A 88 -6.72 -20.99 13.11
CA ARG A 88 -6.29 -22.38 13.03
C ARG A 88 -5.40 -22.77 14.21
N ALA A 89 -4.49 -21.89 14.60
CA ALA A 89 -3.66 -22.12 15.78
C ALA A 89 -4.47 -22.22 17.07
N ALA A 90 -5.59 -21.48 17.18
CA ALA A 90 -6.51 -21.61 18.30
C ALA A 90 -7.22 -22.97 18.32
N ASP A 91 -7.63 -23.49 17.16
CA ASP A 91 -8.25 -24.82 17.04
C ASP A 91 -7.24 -25.90 17.49
N ILE A 92 -5.99 -25.83 17.03
CA ILE A 92 -4.92 -26.76 17.43
C ILE A 92 -4.64 -26.65 18.93
N ARG A 93 -4.51 -25.42 19.45
CA ARG A 93 -4.33 -25.21 20.89
C ARG A 93 -5.44 -25.89 21.70
N GLN A 94 -6.68 -25.72 21.29
CA GLN A 94 -7.82 -26.34 21.99
C GLN A 94 -7.73 -27.87 21.94
N MET A 95 -7.36 -28.48 20.81
CA MET A 95 -7.14 -29.90 20.69
C MET A 95 -6.03 -30.40 21.66
N ILE A 96 -4.97 -29.60 21.82
CA ILE A 96 -3.89 -29.90 22.78
C ILE A 96 -4.41 -29.83 24.22
N GLU A 97 -5.13 -28.74 24.58
CA GLU A 97 -5.68 -28.54 25.93
C GLU A 97 -6.69 -29.63 26.31
N ASP A 98 -7.53 -30.05 25.37
CA ASP A 98 -8.51 -31.11 25.57
C ASP A 98 -7.88 -32.52 25.61
N ARG A 99 -6.55 -32.60 25.47
CA ARG A 99 -5.81 -33.89 25.41
C ARG A 99 -6.29 -34.82 24.32
N MET A 100 -6.91 -34.28 23.29
CA MET A 100 -7.47 -35.07 22.18
C MET A 100 -6.42 -35.33 21.07
N GLY A 101 -5.22 -34.79 21.21
CA GLY A 101 -4.16 -34.85 20.19
C GLY A 101 -3.70 -36.25 19.81
N HIS A 102 -3.90 -37.25 20.71
CA HIS A 102 -3.58 -38.66 20.44
C HIS A 102 -4.66 -39.39 19.60
N LEU A 103 -5.84 -38.78 19.44
CA LEU A 103 -6.95 -39.35 18.70
C LEU A 103 -7.10 -38.79 17.28
N PHE A 104 -6.43 -37.68 16.98
CA PHE A 104 -6.57 -37.03 15.69
C PHE A 104 -5.18 -36.76 15.07
N ILE A 105 -5.08 -36.99 13.78
CA ILE A 105 -3.95 -36.47 12.98
C ILE A 105 -4.20 -34.96 12.86
N ILE A 106 -3.43 -34.17 13.61
CA ILE A 106 -3.50 -32.72 13.50
C ILE A 106 -2.83 -32.36 12.17
N ASP A 107 -3.62 -31.84 11.25
CA ASP A 107 -3.07 -31.31 9.99
C ASP A 107 -2.47 -29.91 10.23
N THR A 108 -1.15 -29.89 10.33
CA THR A 108 -0.36 -28.66 10.50
C THR A 108 -0.07 -27.94 9.18
N GLN A 109 -0.41 -28.56 8.04
CA GLN A 109 -0.08 -28.02 6.72
C GLN A 109 -0.68 -26.63 6.50
N GLU A 110 -1.95 -26.41 6.89
CA GLU A 110 -2.61 -25.11 6.71
C GLU A 110 -1.93 -23.98 7.51
N ILE A 111 -1.49 -24.26 8.75
CA ILE A 111 -0.77 -23.24 9.54
C ILE A 111 0.65 -23.01 9.01
N TYR A 112 1.29 -24.06 8.50
CA TYR A 112 2.58 -23.95 7.84
C TYR A 112 2.48 -23.07 6.58
N ASP A 113 1.53 -23.35 5.70
CA ASP A 113 1.31 -22.59 4.46
C ASP A 113 0.98 -21.12 4.76
N ALA A 114 0.17 -20.86 5.78
CA ALA A 114 -0.14 -19.51 6.22
C ALA A 114 1.09 -18.78 6.79
N SER A 115 1.98 -19.51 7.51
CA SER A 115 3.24 -18.96 8.00
C SER A 115 4.18 -18.58 6.83
N VAL A 116 4.32 -19.46 5.86
CA VAL A 116 5.12 -19.20 4.65
C VAL A 116 4.57 -18.00 3.88
N LYS A 117 3.24 -17.92 3.74
CA LYS A 117 2.59 -16.77 3.10
C LYS A 117 2.84 -15.47 3.87
N ALA A 118 2.78 -15.49 5.21
CA ALA A 118 3.07 -14.31 6.02
C ALA A 118 4.50 -13.82 5.83
N VAL A 119 5.48 -14.73 5.76
CA VAL A 119 6.88 -14.40 5.45
C VAL A 119 7.02 -13.82 4.04
N GLY A 120 6.28 -14.33 3.06
CA GLY A 120 6.26 -13.75 1.71
C GLY A 120 5.76 -12.30 1.70
N ILE A 121 4.68 -12.00 2.43
CA ILE A 121 4.15 -10.64 2.54
C ILE A 121 5.10 -9.73 3.33
N MET A 122 5.91 -10.28 4.26
CA MET A 122 6.93 -9.50 4.97
C MET A 122 7.93 -8.81 4.04
N ALA A 123 8.31 -9.44 2.92
CA ALA A 123 9.20 -8.82 1.95
C ALA A 123 8.61 -7.52 1.36
N GLU A 124 7.29 -7.48 1.13
CA GLU A 124 6.58 -6.27 0.68
C GLU A 124 6.46 -5.23 1.79
N LEU A 125 6.23 -5.67 3.04
CA LEU A 125 6.18 -4.79 4.21
C LEU A 125 7.53 -4.13 4.47
N GLU A 126 8.65 -4.83 4.26
CA GLU A 126 10.00 -4.27 4.40
C GLU A 126 10.23 -3.06 3.48
N LEU A 127 9.59 -3.04 2.31
CA LEU A 127 9.71 -1.97 1.33
C LEU A 127 8.75 -0.81 1.56
N SER A 128 7.57 -1.08 2.13
CA SER A 128 6.46 -0.11 2.12
C SER A 128 6.03 0.38 3.49
N ALA A 129 6.28 -0.39 4.57
CA ALA A 129 5.77 -0.10 5.89
C ALA A 129 6.73 0.73 6.75
N SER A 130 6.21 1.40 7.78
CA SER A 130 7.02 2.07 8.81
C SER A 130 7.80 1.08 9.67
N ALA A 131 8.92 1.52 10.25
CA ALA A 131 9.77 0.66 11.09
C ALA A 131 9.01 -0.05 12.22
N PRO A 132 8.13 0.61 13.00
CA PRO A 132 7.37 -0.06 14.06
C PRO A 132 6.46 -1.18 13.53
N VAL A 133 5.86 -0.99 12.36
CA VAL A 133 5.00 -2.01 11.72
C VAL A 133 5.86 -3.20 11.29
N ARG A 134 7.01 -2.96 10.63
CA ARG A 134 7.92 -4.02 10.18
C ARG A 134 8.41 -4.87 11.33
N ASP A 135 8.86 -4.23 12.41
CA ASP A 135 9.41 -4.94 13.57
C ASP A 135 8.34 -5.80 14.26
N SER A 136 7.14 -5.26 14.43
CA SER A 136 6.03 -6.00 15.01
C SER A 136 5.52 -7.13 14.11
N ALA A 137 5.49 -6.92 12.79
CA ALA A 137 5.12 -7.96 11.83
C ALA A 137 6.15 -9.09 11.77
N ARG A 138 7.46 -8.77 11.87
CA ARG A 138 8.53 -9.76 11.97
C ARG A 138 8.39 -10.61 13.23
N GLU A 139 8.18 -9.98 14.39
CA GLU A 139 7.94 -10.67 15.65
C GLU A 139 6.72 -11.60 15.54
N CYS A 140 5.66 -11.17 14.86
CA CYS A 140 4.48 -11.99 14.61
C CYS A 140 4.83 -13.23 13.76
N CYS A 141 5.57 -13.09 12.67
CA CYS A 141 6.01 -14.20 11.81
C CYS A 141 6.93 -15.17 12.56
N ASP A 142 7.84 -14.66 13.41
CA ASP A 142 8.73 -15.48 14.22
C ASP A 142 7.93 -16.35 15.21
N LEU A 143 6.91 -15.78 15.85
CA LEU A 143 6.02 -16.54 16.76
C LEU A 143 5.20 -17.59 16.01
N MET A 144 4.71 -17.27 14.80
CA MET A 144 4.01 -18.21 13.94
C MET A 144 4.89 -19.42 13.60
N SER A 145 6.13 -19.15 13.15
CA SER A 145 7.09 -20.19 12.76
C SER A 145 7.49 -21.08 13.96
N ARG A 146 7.72 -20.46 15.11
CA ARG A 146 8.06 -21.20 16.34
C ARG A 146 6.90 -22.05 16.82
N PHE A 147 5.67 -21.55 16.76
CA PHE A 147 4.49 -22.32 17.11
C PHE A 147 4.37 -23.59 16.27
N VAL A 148 4.52 -23.49 14.93
CA VAL A 148 4.48 -24.63 14.01
C VAL A 148 5.56 -25.64 14.38
N SER A 149 6.79 -25.19 14.60
CA SER A 149 7.91 -26.08 14.96
C SER A 149 7.68 -26.81 16.28
N GLU A 150 7.12 -26.14 17.29
CA GLU A 150 6.84 -26.75 18.59
C GLU A 150 5.66 -27.73 18.51
N VAL A 151 4.63 -27.41 17.73
CA VAL A 151 3.51 -28.35 17.50
C VAL A 151 4.01 -29.62 16.81
N ASP A 152 4.82 -29.48 15.76
CA ASP A 152 5.39 -30.63 15.04
C ASP A 152 6.32 -31.47 15.93
N ALA A 153 7.04 -30.84 16.87
CA ALA A 153 7.89 -31.56 17.81
C ALA A 153 7.11 -32.32 18.88
N VAL A 154 5.95 -31.83 19.30
CA VAL A 154 5.14 -32.42 20.39
C VAL A 154 4.19 -33.49 19.87
N LEU A 155 3.69 -33.39 18.65
CA LEU A 155 2.71 -34.34 18.09
C LEU A 155 3.17 -35.81 18.04
N PRO A 156 4.47 -36.13 17.78
CA PRO A 156 4.92 -37.53 17.78
C PRO A 156 5.07 -38.14 19.17
N ILE A 157 5.12 -37.32 20.24
CA ILE A 157 5.48 -37.74 21.61
C ILE A 157 4.21 -37.79 22.48
N SER A 158 3.31 -38.70 22.18
CA SER A 158 1.97 -38.73 22.74
C SER A 158 1.80 -39.27 24.17
N GLU A 159 2.86 -39.60 24.91
CA GLU A 159 2.73 -40.23 26.23
C GLU A 159 3.26 -39.43 27.43
N GLY A 160 3.78 -38.25 27.27
CA GLY A 160 4.32 -37.41 28.36
C GLY A 160 3.89 -35.94 28.26
N ALA A 161 3.14 -35.48 29.23
CA ALA A 161 2.47 -34.15 29.23
C ALA A 161 3.42 -32.93 29.32
N ASP A 162 4.73 -33.12 29.41
CA ASP A 162 5.66 -32.05 29.83
C ASP A 162 6.01 -31.01 28.74
N GLY A 163 5.63 -31.23 27.49
CA GLY A 163 5.91 -30.30 26.35
C GLY A 163 4.71 -29.47 25.87
N LEU A 164 3.50 -29.78 26.32
CA LEU A 164 2.27 -29.16 25.81
C LEU A 164 2.08 -27.67 26.15
N ASP A 165 2.73 -27.20 27.20
CA ASP A 165 2.66 -25.81 27.64
C ASP A 165 3.30 -24.82 26.69
N VAL A 166 4.29 -25.24 25.89
CA VAL A 166 5.04 -24.34 25.01
C VAL A 166 4.20 -23.82 23.85
N PRO A 167 3.48 -24.65 23.08
CA PRO A 167 2.56 -24.17 22.05
C PRO A 167 1.47 -23.24 22.60
N VAL A 168 0.91 -23.54 23.79
CA VAL A 168 -0.11 -22.72 24.44
C VAL A 168 0.43 -21.32 24.73
N ARG A 169 1.61 -21.21 25.34
CA ARG A 169 2.24 -19.93 25.64
C ARG A 169 2.63 -19.15 24.39
N LEU A 170 3.10 -19.82 23.35
CA LEU A 170 3.43 -19.19 22.07
C LEU A 170 2.19 -18.61 21.39
N HIS A 171 1.08 -19.33 21.42
CA HIS A 171 -0.18 -18.82 20.88
C HIS A 171 -0.68 -17.58 21.66
N ASP A 172 -0.57 -17.56 22.99
CA ASP A 172 -0.95 -16.39 23.78
C ASP A 172 -0.04 -15.18 23.50
N SER A 173 1.27 -15.39 23.38
CA SER A 173 2.22 -14.36 22.97
C SER A 173 1.90 -13.84 21.56
N TYR A 174 1.60 -14.72 20.63
CA TYR A 174 1.17 -14.37 19.29
C TYR A 174 -0.06 -13.45 19.27
N LYS A 175 -1.11 -13.75 20.06
CA LYS A 175 -2.31 -12.90 20.13
C LYS A 175 -1.99 -11.46 20.52
N VAL A 176 -1.08 -11.28 21.48
CA VAL A 176 -0.66 -9.95 21.93
C VAL A 176 0.06 -9.21 20.80
N VAL A 177 1.04 -9.86 20.16
CA VAL A 177 1.82 -9.27 19.08
C VAL A 177 0.96 -9.00 17.85
N ALA A 178 0.10 -9.94 17.46
CA ALA A 178 -0.81 -9.76 16.31
C ALA A 178 -1.75 -8.56 16.51
N ARG A 179 -2.30 -8.38 17.72
CA ARG A 179 -3.12 -7.21 18.05
C ARG A 179 -2.32 -5.92 17.92
N LYS A 180 -1.13 -5.87 18.52
CA LYS A 180 -0.22 -4.72 18.43
C LYS A 180 0.13 -4.39 16.96
N THR A 181 0.41 -5.40 16.15
CA THR A 181 0.71 -5.22 14.72
C THR A 181 -0.45 -4.58 13.98
N VAL A 182 -1.68 -5.04 14.22
CA VAL A 182 -2.90 -4.46 13.62
C VAL A 182 -3.10 -3.00 14.04
N GLU A 183 -2.87 -2.68 15.32
CA GLU A 183 -2.96 -1.30 15.83
C GLU A 183 -1.92 -0.38 15.18
N LEU A 184 -0.68 -0.85 15.07
CA LEU A 184 0.38 -0.10 14.38
C LEU A 184 0.08 0.12 12.89
N MET A 185 -0.46 -0.88 12.18
CA MET A 185 -0.89 -0.74 10.79
C MET A 185 -2.02 0.26 10.63
N ARG A 186 -2.96 0.29 11.58
CA ARG A 186 -4.05 1.30 11.60
C ARG A 186 -3.51 2.70 11.84
N ALA A 187 -2.59 2.85 12.78
CA ALA A 187 -1.96 4.13 13.07
C ALA A 187 -1.14 4.65 11.88
N ASP A 188 -0.39 3.78 11.21
CA ASP A 188 0.42 4.11 10.02
C ASP A 188 -0.45 4.54 8.82
N ARG A 189 -1.68 4.07 8.75
CA ARG A 189 -2.68 4.51 7.75
C ARG A 189 -3.32 5.86 8.09
N GLY A 190 -2.99 6.47 9.21
CA GLY A 190 -3.65 7.68 9.71
C GLY A 190 -5.09 7.45 10.17
N LEU A 191 -5.51 6.20 10.30
CA LEU A 191 -6.74 5.84 10.98
C LEU A 191 -6.46 5.94 12.47
N MET A 192 -6.80 7.08 13.05
CA MET A 192 -6.75 7.27 14.50
C MET A 192 -7.38 6.06 15.18
N SER A 193 -6.73 5.59 16.24
CA SER A 193 -7.28 4.62 17.17
C SER A 193 -8.76 4.96 17.41
N LEU A 194 -9.66 4.20 16.78
CA LEU A 194 -11.04 4.16 17.22
C LEU A 194 -10.96 3.60 18.63
N ASP A 195 -11.17 4.49 19.57
CA ASP A 195 -11.25 4.30 21.01
C ASP A 195 -11.15 2.84 21.50
N ALA A 196 -10.13 2.61 22.33
CA ALA A 196 -9.96 1.38 23.12
C ALA A 196 -11.18 1.08 24.05
N THR A 197 -12.26 1.82 23.93
CA THR A 197 -13.49 1.74 24.73
C THR A 197 -14.58 0.84 24.13
N ASN A 198 -14.37 0.20 22.96
CA ASN A 198 -15.37 -0.73 22.43
C ASN A 198 -14.82 -2.17 22.32
N PRO A 199 -14.80 -2.95 23.43
CA PRO A 199 -14.35 -4.35 23.42
C PRO A 199 -15.29 -5.29 22.64
N HIS A 200 -16.40 -4.79 22.07
CA HIS A 200 -17.43 -5.60 21.42
C HIS A 200 -17.22 -5.83 19.91
N MET A 201 -16.17 -5.28 19.28
CA MET A 201 -15.90 -5.54 17.86
C MET A 201 -14.95 -6.71 17.55
N LEU A 202 -14.54 -7.47 18.55
CA LEU A 202 -14.06 -8.82 18.29
C LEU A 202 -15.29 -9.72 18.32
N PRO A 203 -15.65 -10.42 17.21
CA PRO A 203 -16.72 -11.40 17.29
C PRO A 203 -16.33 -12.39 18.38
N ASN A 204 -17.18 -12.48 19.40
CA ASN A 204 -17.04 -13.41 20.50
C ASN A 204 -17.14 -14.83 19.90
N VAL A 205 -15.99 -15.44 19.62
CA VAL A 205 -15.86 -16.76 18.99
C VAL A 205 -16.52 -17.86 19.86
N SER A 206 -16.83 -17.52 21.12
CA SER A 206 -17.43 -18.46 22.08
C SER A 206 -18.92 -18.74 21.86
N GLN A 207 -19.61 -18.12 20.91
CA GLN A 207 -21.07 -18.24 20.82
C GLN A 207 -21.62 -19.03 19.60
N ARG A 208 -20.82 -19.76 18.83
CA ARG A 208 -21.37 -20.61 17.76
C ARG A 208 -20.82 -22.03 17.73
N LEU A 209 -20.86 -22.74 18.84
CA LEU A 209 -20.93 -24.20 18.84
C LEU A 209 -22.33 -24.59 19.25
N VAL A 210 -23.31 -24.33 18.38
CA VAL A 210 -24.56 -25.07 18.38
C VAL A 210 -24.25 -26.37 17.64
N PRO A 211 -24.29 -27.53 18.28
CA PRO A 211 -24.16 -28.83 17.59
C PRO A 211 -25.31 -28.92 16.59
N ARG A 212 -24.97 -28.98 15.29
CA ARG A 212 -25.93 -29.42 14.29
C ARG A 212 -26.33 -30.84 14.62
N THR A 213 -27.49 -31.00 15.23
CA THR A 213 -28.21 -32.28 15.29
C THR A 213 -28.35 -32.77 13.86
N ILE A 214 -27.65 -33.86 13.57
CA ILE A 214 -27.83 -34.63 12.35
C ILE A 214 -29.25 -35.15 12.40
N SER A 215 -30.12 -34.58 11.59
CA SER A 215 -31.47 -35.07 11.36
C SER A 215 -31.38 -36.43 10.64
N ASP A 216 -31.62 -37.46 11.37
CA ASP A 216 -31.92 -38.83 10.85
C ASP A 216 -33.10 -38.75 9.89
N SER A 217 -32.82 -38.72 8.61
CA SER A 217 -33.83 -38.82 7.56
C SER A 217 -33.25 -39.48 6.32
N CYS A 218 -32.89 -40.74 6.43
CA CYS A 218 -32.80 -41.67 5.30
C CYS A 218 -33.12 -43.07 5.74
N ARG A 219 -34.40 -43.40 5.81
CA ARG A 219 -34.86 -44.79 5.71
C ARG A 219 -35.07 -45.13 4.23
N PRO A 220 -34.36 -46.08 3.66
CA PRO A 220 -34.77 -46.66 2.40
C PRO A 220 -35.91 -47.65 2.66
N ALA A 221 -37.06 -47.47 1.99
CA ALA A 221 -38.12 -48.45 1.91
C ALA A 221 -37.63 -49.64 1.06
N MET A 222 -37.41 -50.78 1.71
CA MET A 222 -37.35 -52.09 1.01
C MET A 222 -38.76 -52.50 0.67
N SER A 223 -39.09 -52.51 -0.62
CA SER A 223 -40.26 -53.21 -1.17
C SER A 223 -39.81 -54.57 -1.61
N ILE A 224 -40.40 -55.62 -0.97
CA ILE A 224 -40.30 -57.01 -1.36
C ILE A 224 -41.52 -57.28 -2.21
N THR A 225 -41.34 -57.70 -3.42
CA THR A 225 -42.14 -58.72 -4.15
C THR A 225 -41.29 -59.32 -5.24
#